data_2e36c9ff505cf937f1a69fbd8413b35c
#
_entry.id   2e36c9ff505cf937f1a69fbd8413b35c
#
_cell.length_a   1.000
_cell.length_b   1.000
_cell.length_c   1.000
_cell.angle_alpha   90.00
_cell.angle_beta   90.00
_cell.angle_gamma   90.00
#
_symmetry.space_group_name_H-M   'P 1'
#
loop_
_entity.id
_entity.type
_entity.pdbx_description
1 polymer ?
#
loop_
_entity_poly.entity_id
_entity_poly.type
_entity_poly.pdbx_seq_one_letter_code
_entity_poly.pdbx_strand_id
1 'polypeptide(L)'
;MDIENTIKIMLKGAADHTDVEEIREKLKKVDAEHRPLRIKLGLDPSAPDIHLGHAVVLRKIKQLQDLGNEVIIIIGDFTGMIGDPTGKSKTRKQLTKEQVEENARTYQKQIFKILDPSKTTVRFNSEWLGKMDFRDVINLCSKCTVARILERDDFQKRYTNNQPIAVHEFFYPLMQAYDSVAIQADLEMGGTDQTFNVLMGRNIQKDYGQDPQITLFMPLIEGIDGVEKMSKSLGNYIGVNEDANTMYEKVMKIPDSMIIKYYNLCTDVH
;
A
#
# COMPACT_ATOMS: atom_id res chain seq x y z
N MET A 1 -13.84 -12.41 18.29
CA MET A 1 -12.77 -11.36 18.15
C MET A 1 -12.87 -10.36 19.29
N ASP A 2 -11.75 -9.92 19.88
CA ASP A 2 -11.75 -8.77 20.82
C ASP A 2 -11.70 -7.46 19.98
N ILE A 3 -12.87 -6.89 19.73
CA ILE A 3 -13.04 -5.76 18.81
C ILE A 3 -12.30 -4.51 19.33
N GLU A 4 -12.45 -4.15 20.61
CA GLU A 4 -11.84 -2.94 21.15
C GLU A 4 -10.31 -3.04 21.22
N ASN A 5 -9.77 -4.20 21.56
CA ASN A 5 -8.34 -4.44 21.50
C ASN A 5 -7.82 -4.41 20.06
N THR A 6 -8.57 -4.95 19.10
CA THR A 6 -8.22 -4.89 17.67
C THR A 6 -8.18 -3.45 17.19
N ILE A 7 -9.18 -2.62 17.53
CA ILE A 7 -9.20 -1.17 17.19
C ILE A 7 -7.98 -0.48 17.80
N LYS A 8 -7.69 -0.71 19.08
CA LYS A 8 -6.52 -0.12 19.75
C LYS A 8 -5.20 -0.45 19.04
N ILE A 9 -5.04 -1.72 18.60
CA ILE A 9 -3.85 -2.15 17.86
C ILE A 9 -3.82 -1.51 16.47
N MET A 10 -4.95 -1.44 15.77
CA MET A 10 -5.05 -0.76 14.47
C MET A 10 -4.58 0.69 14.57
N LEU A 11 -5.13 1.44 15.49
CA LEU A 11 -4.94 2.89 15.57
C LEU A 11 -3.56 3.28 16.10
N LYS A 12 -2.88 2.41 16.85
CA LYS A 12 -1.58 2.72 17.42
C LYS A 12 -0.55 3.02 16.31
N GLY A 13 -0.03 4.23 16.27
CA GLY A 13 0.97 4.67 15.29
C GLY A 13 0.43 4.91 13.88
N ALA A 14 -0.88 4.79 13.65
CA ALA A 14 -1.51 5.19 12.40
C ALA A 14 -1.52 6.73 12.29
N ALA A 15 -1.30 7.22 11.08
CA ALA A 15 -1.35 8.66 10.77
C ALA A 15 -2.77 9.10 10.40
N ASP A 16 -3.53 8.21 9.72
CA ASP A 16 -4.91 8.46 9.29
C ASP A 16 -5.66 7.13 9.12
N HIS A 17 -6.98 7.16 9.21
CA HIS A 17 -7.82 5.97 9.14
C HIS A 17 -9.29 6.31 8.84
N THR A 18 -10.05 5.33 8.43
CA THR A 18 -11.53 5.37 8.40
C THR A 18 -12.06 5.69 9.79
N ASP A 19 -13.23 6.36 9.87
CA ASP A 19 -13.89 6.63 11.15
C ASP A 19 -13.98 5.39 12.05
N VAL A 20 -13.75 5.59 13.36
CA VAL A 20 -13.64 4.49 14.34
C VAL A 20 -14.94 3.70 14.45
N GLU A 21 -16.10 4.34 14.30
CA GLU A 21 -17.39 3.63 14.31
C GLU A 21 -17.55 2.75 13.06
N GLU A 22 -17.12 3.23 11.88
CA GLU A 22 -17.11 2.39 10.67
C GLU A 22 -16.15 1.19 10.84
N ILE A 23 -14.98 1.39 11.46
CA ILE A 23 -14.06 0.29 11.79
C ILE A 23 -14.78 -0.72 12.71
N ARG A 24 -15.42 -0.23 13.78
CA ARG A 24 -16.13 -1.09 14.74
C ARG A 24 -17.23 -1.89 14.09
N GLU A 25 -18.05 -1.26 13.24
CA GLU A 25 -19.13 -1.94 12.51
C GLU A 25 -18.58 -3.00 11.54
N LYS A 26 -17.50 -2.71 10.84
CA LYS A 26 -16.83 -3.70 9.97
C LYS A 26 -16.35 -4.91 10.78
N LEU A 27 -15.69 -4.68 11.92
CA LEU A 27 -15.20 -5.75 12.79
C LEU A 27 -16.34 -6.60 13.35
N LYS A 28 -17.44 -5.98 13.82
CA LYS A 28 -18.65 -6.70 14.27
C LYS A 28 -19.23 -7.58 13.17
N LYS A 29 -19.32 -7.04 11.94
CA LYS A 29 -19.87 -7.77 10.80
C LYS A 29 -19.03 -9.02 10.50
N VAL A 30 -17.71 -8.85 10.39
CA VAL A 30 -16.76 -9.93 10.08
C VAL A 30 -16.77 -11.00 11.19
N ASP A 31 -16.86 -10.58 12.46
CA ASP A 31 -16.96 -11.49 13.60
C ASP A 31 -18.28 -12.29 13.58
N ALA A 32 -19.39 -11.65 13.26
CA ALA A 32 -20.69 -12.31 13.10
C ALA A 32 -20.71 -13.29 11.91
N GLU A 33 -19.94 -13.03 10.86
CA GLU A 33 -19.74 -13.93 9.72
C GLU A 33 -18.76 -15.08 10.03
N HIS A 34 -18.15 -15.10 11.22
CA HIS A 34 -17.16 -16.10 11.67
C HIS A 34 -15.98 -16.29 10.70
N ARG A 35 -15.50 -15.21 10.13
CA ARG A 35 -14.35 -15.20 9.23
C ARG A 35 -13.28 -14.17 9.64
N PRO A 36 -12.03 -14.34 9.20
CA PRO A 36 -11.01 -13.31 9.37
C PRO A 36 -11.29 -12.07 8.51
N LEU A 37 -10.74 -10.91 8.91
CA LEU A 37 -10.58 -9.77 8.02
C LEU A 37 -9.64 -10.13 6.88
N ARG A 38 -9.99 -9.73 5.67
CA ARG A 38 -9.11 -9.74 4.50
C ARG A 38 -8.37 -8.42 4.41
N ILE A 39 -7.09 -8.44 4.83
CA ILE A 39 -6.21 -7.27 4.85
C ILE A 39 -5.42 -7.21 3.56
N LYS A 40 -5.64 -6.16 2.79
CA LYS A 40 -4.94 -5.90 1.52
C LYS A 40 -3.75 -4.99 1.71
N LEU A 41 -2.64 -5.32 1.07
CA LEU A 41 -1.54 -4.42 0.77
C LEU A 41 -1.12 -4.61 -0.68
N GLY A 42 -1.17 -3.54 -1.48
CA GLY A 42 -0.63 -3.51 -2.85
C GLY A 42 0.83 -3.06 -2.86
N LEU A 43 1.65 -3.75 -3.63
CA LEU A 43 3.06 -3.43 -3.83
C LEU A 43 3.44 -3.57 -5.30
N ASP A 44 3.80 -2.47 -5.94
CA ASP A 44 4.42 -2.52 -7.27
C ASP A 44 5.89 -2.91 -7.15
N PRO A 45 6.35 -3.93 -7.87
CA PRO A 45 7.73 -4.38 -7.83
C PRO A 45 8.64 -3.45 -8.64
N SER A 46 8.64 -2.16 -8.30
CA SER A 46 9.36 -1.10 -9.03
C SER A 46 10.88 -1.15 -8.86
N ALA A 47 11.38 -1.92 -7.91
CA ALA A 47 12.80 -2.16 -7.65
C ALA A 47 12.96 -3.45 -6.82
N PRO A 48 14.14 -4.14 -6.85
CA PRO A 48 14.27 -5.49 -6.29
C PRO A 48 14.19 -5.60 -4.77
N ASP A 49 14.30 -4.51 -4.00
CA ASP A 49 14.40 -4.59 -2.54
C ASP A 49 13.29 -3.84 -1.81
N ILE A 50 13.02 -4.27 -0.61
CA ILE A 50 12.16 -3.62 0.39
C ILE A 50 13.05 -2.88 1.40
N HIS A 51 12.65 -1.73 1.88
CA HIS A 51 13.34 -0.94 2.90
C HIS A 51 12.45 -0.69 4.12
N LEU A 52 13.01 -0.12 5.19
CA LEU A 52 12.30 0.11 6.45
C LEU A 52 10.99 0.90 6.28
N GLY A 53 10.90 1.81 5.31
CA GLY A 53 9.65 2.51 5.00
C GLY A 53 8.50 1.55 4.65
N HIS A 54 8.76 0.46 3.92
CA HIS A 54 7.78 -0.59 3.68
C HIS A 54 7.56 -1.46 4.93
N ALA A 55 8.64 -1.69 5.70
CA ALA A 55 8.57 -2.48 6.93
C ALA A 55 7.62 -1.86 7.97
N VAL A 56 7.47 -0.53 8.02
CA VAL A 56 6.49 0.16 8.89
C VAL A 56 5.08 -0.38 8.64
N VAL A 57 4.64 -0.44 7.40
CA VAL A 57 3.32 -0.96 7.02
C VAL A 57 3.23 -2.47 7.27
N LEU A 58 4.26 -3.23 6.84
CA LEU A 58 4.28 -4.68 7.00
C LEU A 58 4.25 -5.11 8.48
N ARG A 59 4.91 -4.38 9.37
CA ARG A 59 4.87 -4.65 10.83
C ARG A 59 3.48 -4.42 11.41
N LYS A 60 2.79 -3.36 11.00
CA LYS A 60 1.39 -3.12 11.40
C LYS A 60 0.49 -4.26 10.90
N ILE A 61 0.66 -4.69 9.65
CA ILE A 61 -0.05 -5.84 9.10
C ILE A 61 0.25 -7.10 9.92
N LYS A 62 1.52 -7.33 10.31
CA LYS A 62 1.91 -8.47 11.15
C LYS A 62 1.17 -8.49 12.49
N GLN A 63 1.04 -7.33 13.16
CA GLN A 63 0.27 -7.23 14.40
C GLN A 63 -1.18 -7.66 14.20
N LEU A 64 -1.81 -7.27 13.08
CA LEU A 64 -3.17 -7.67 12.74
C LEU A 64 -3.26 -9.14 12.31
N GLN A 65 -2.25 -9.66 11.63
CA GLN A 65 -2.14 -11.08 11.27
C GLN A 65 -2.07 -11.97 12.52
N ASP A 66 -1.35 -11.53 13.56
CA ASP A 66 -1.23 -12.25 14.82
C ASP A 66 -2.55 -12.31 15.60
N LEU A 67 -3.48 -11.40 15.34
CA LEU A 67 -4.87 -11.46 15.83
C LEU A 67 -5.75 -12.46 15.05
N GLY A 68 -5.19 -13.19 14.09
CA GLY A 68 -5.90 -14.23 13.33
C GLY A 68 -6.51 -13.76 12.01
N ASN A 69 -6.12 -12.58 11.52
CA ASN A 69 -6.61 -12.06 10.24
C ASN A 69 -5.82 -12.61 9.04
N GLU A 70 -6.48 -12.67 7.88
CA GLU A 70 -5.90 -13.06 6.59
C GLU A 70 -5.20 -11.87 5.94
N VAL A 71 -3.98 -12.08 5.48
CA VAL A 71 -3.21 -11.05 4.76
C VAL A 71 -3.14 -11.41 3.28
N ILE A 72 -3.53 -10.47 2.43
CA ILE A 72 -3.46 -10.59 0.97
C ILE A 72 -2.51 -9.52 0.43
N ILE A 73 -1.34 -9.96 0.00
CA ILE A 73 -0.36 -9.10 -0.67
C ILE A 73 -0.64 -9.16 -2.17
N ILE A 74 -0.91 -8.00 -2.75
CA ILE A 74 -1.06 -7.87 -4.20
C ILE A 74 0.25 -7.37 -4.79
N ILE A 75 0.84 -8.19 -5.63
CA ILE A 75 1.96 -7.78 -6.46
C ILE A 75 1.40 -7.15 -7.73
N GLY A 76 1.67 -5.87 -7.92
CA GLY A 76 1.24 -5.10 -9.08
C GLY A 76 2.09 -5.42 -10.31
N ASP A 77 1.97 -6.63 -10.85
CA ASP A 77 2.66 -7.01 -12.08
C ASP A 77 2.05 -6.34 -13.31
N PHE A 78 0.74 -6.10 -13.30
CA PHE A 78 0.06 -5.34 -14.35
C PHE A 78 0.23 -3.82 -14.14
N THR A 79 -0.04 -3.32 -12.93
CA THR A 79 0.10 -1.90 -12.59
C THR A 79 1.54 -1.42 -12.64
N GLY A 80 2.50 -2.26 -12.32
CA GLY A 80 3.93 -1.95 -12.42
C GLY A 80 4.40 -1.63 -13.84
N MET A 81 3.71 -2.14 -14.88
CA MET A 81 3.97 -1.76 -16.27
C MET A 81 3.48 -0.34 -16.59
N ILE A 82 2.48 0.17 -15.87
CA ILE A 82 2.02 1.56 -15.97
C ILE A 82 2.92 2.46 -15.13
N GLY A 83 3.19 2.06 -13.90
CA GLY A 83 3.95 2.76 -12.88
C GLY A 83 3.11 3.77 -12.10
N ASP A 84 3.19 3.70 -10.77
CA ASP A 84 2.48 4.62 -9.87
C ASP A 84 2.95 6.06 -10.09
N PRO A 85 2.07 6.98 -10.50
CA PRO A 85 2.41 8.40 -10.65
C PRO A 85 2.58 9.14 -9.32
N THR A 86 2.25 8.53 -8.16
CA THR A 86 2.29 9.17 -6.84
C THR A 86 3.63 9.88 -6.57
N GLY A 87 3.57 11.18 -6.27
CA GLY A 87 4.71 12.01 -5.91
C GLY A 87 5.74 12.22 -7.03
N LYS A 88 5.35 12.01 -8.30
CA LYS A 88 6.25 12.20 -9.45
C LYS A 88 5.86 13.42 -10.28
N SER A 89 6.88 14.17 -10.68
CA SER A 89 6.72 15.32 -11.59
C SER A 89 6.74 14.93 -13.07
N LYS A 90 7.06 13.68 -13.38
CA LYS A 90 7.14 13.14 -14.76
C LYS A 90 6.63 11.71 -14.79
N THR A 91 6.09 11.30 -15.95
CA THR A 91 5.70 9.90 -16.22
C THR A 91 6.88 8.95 -15.96
N ARG A 92 6.62 7.87 -15.21
CA ARG A 92 7.64 6.84 -14.95
C ARG A 92 7.99 6.07 -16.22
N LYS A 93 9.24 5.61 -16.29
CA LYS A 93 9.63 4.61 -17.28
C LYS A 93 8.91 3.30 -16.96
N GLN A 94 8.22 2.74 -17.93
CA GLN A 94 7.56 1.45 -17.82
C GLN A 94 8.60 0.34 -17.64
N LEU A 95 8.30 -0.63 -16.78
CA LEU A 95 9.09 -1.85 -16.63
C LEU A 95 8.68 -2.89 -17.67
N THR A 96 9.60 -3.75 -18.07
CA THR A 96 9.25 -4.93 -18.88
C THR A 96 8.62 -6.00 -17.98
N LYS A 97 7.89 -6.92 -18.58
CA LYS A 97 7.27 -8.04 -17.87
C LYS A 97 8.32 -8.86 -17.10
N GLU A 98 9.45 -9.13 -17.71
CA GLU A 98 10.55 -9.90 -17.13
C GLU A 98 11.13 -9.19 -15.90
N GLN A 99 11.30 -7.86 -15.96
CA GLN A 99 11.76 -7.05 -14.83
C GLN A 99 10.77 -7.09 -13.67
N VAL A 100 9.47 -7.02 -13.97
CA VAL A 100 8.42 -7.10 -12.96
C VAL A 100 8.42 -8.48 -12.29
N GLU A 101 8.51 -9.57 -13.06
CA GLU A 101 8.54 -10.94 -12.54
C GLU A 101 9.77 -11.19 -11.65
N GLU A 102 10.94 -10.73 -12.05
CA GLU A 102 12.15 -10.86 -11.24
C GLU A 102 12.06 -10.09 -9.92
N ASN A 103 11.64 -8.83 -9.98
CA ASN A 103 11.44 -8.01 -8.78
C ASN A 103 10.37 -8.64 -7.86
N ALA A 104 9.29 -9.17 -8.39
CA ALA A 104 8.24 -9.82 -7.61
C ALA A 104 8.75 -11.00 -6.78
N ARG A 105 9.64 -11.82 -7.36
CA ARG A 105 10.27 -12.94 -6.64
C ARG A 105 11.11 -12.48 -5.44
N THR A 106 11.84 -11.36 -5.60
CA THR A 106 12.64 -10.82 -4.50
C THR A 106 11.75 -10.21 -3.41
N TYR A 107 10.64 -9.57 -3.79
CA TYR A 107 9.66 -9.00 -2.85
C TYR A 107 9.06 -10.06 -1.94
N GLN A 108 8.60 -11.17 -2.48
CA GLN A 108 8.03 -12.26 -1.69
C GLN A 108 8.99 -12.74 -0.59
N LYS A 109 10.26 -12.99 -0.93
CA LYS A 109 11.27 -13.42 0.05
C LYS A 109 11.48 -12.41 1.17
N GLN A 110 11.39 -11.12 0.86
CA GLN A 110 11.61 -10.05 1.83
C GLN A 110 10.38 -9.81 2.70
N ILE A 111 9.18 -9.86 2.13
CA ILE A 111 7.91 -9.76 2.86
C ILE A 111 7.80 -10.87 3.91
N PHE A 112 8.18 -12.08 3.56
CA PHE A 112 8.16 -13.24 4.46
C PHE A 112 9.25 -13.23 5.55
N LYS A 113 10.13 -12.25 5.59
CA LYS A 113 10.94 -11.96 6.77
C LYS A 113 10.15 -11.32 7.91
N ILE A 114 8.99 -10.72 7.57
CA ILE A 114 8.14 -10.00 8.52
C ILE A 114 6.80 -10.72 8.71
N LEU A 115 6.12 -11.10 7.62
CA LEU A 115 4.83 -11.77 7.66
C LEU A 115 4.96 -13.29 7.73
N ASP A 116 3.97 -13.93 8.35
CA ASP A 116 3.85 -15.39 8.39
C ASP A 116 3.39 -15.91 7.02
N PRO A 117 4.20 -16.71 6.30
CA PRO A 117 3.82 -17.25 5.00
C PRO A 117 2.56 -18.12 5.02
N SER A 118 2.30 -18.81 6.14
CA SER A 118 1.13 -19.70 6.28
C SER A 118 -0.19 -18.95 6.39
N LYS A 119 -0.15 -17.65 6.70
CA LYS A 119 -1.30 -16.75 6.88
C LYS A 119 -1.31 -15.61 5.85
N THR A 120 -0.46 -15.69 4.85
CA THR A 120 -0.32 -14.66 3.82
C THR A 120 -0.55 -15.26 2.43
N THR A 121 -1.54 -14.74 1.73
CA THR A 121 -1.79 -15.06 0.32
C THR A 121 -1.14 -14.00 -0.55
N VAL A 122 -0.32 -14.42 -1.51
CA VAL A 122 0.24 -13.50 -2.53
C VAL A 122 -0.53 -13.68 -3.82
N ARG A 123 -1.04 -12.57 -4.36
CA ARG A 123 -1.81 -12.53 -5.61
C ARG A 123 -1.15 -11.56 -6.59
N PHE A 124 -1.34 -11.78 -7.85
CA PHE A 124 -0.87 -10.91 -8.92
C PHE A 124 -2.07 -10.22 -9.55
N ASN A 125 -2.03 -8.89 -9.71
CA ASN A 125 -3.21 -8.20 -10.23
C ASN A 125 -3.45 -8.42 -11.73
N SER A 126 -2.51 -8.99 -12.46
CA SER A 126 -2.75 -9.53 -13.80
C SER A 126 -3.78 -10.66 -13.82
N GLU A 127 -4.02 -11.35 -12.69
CA GLU A 127 -5.01 -12.43 -12.58
C GLU A 127 -6.44 -11.97 -12.93
N TRP A 128 -6.75 -10.71 -12.68
CA TRP A 128 -8.04 -10.08 -13.00
C TRP A 128 -7.91 -8.96 -14.02
N LEU A 129 -6.95 -8.04 -13.89
CA LEU A 129 -6.77 -6.93 -14.83
C LEU A 129 -6.40 -7.42 -16.23
N GLY A 130 -5.59 -8.48 -16.33
CA GLY A 130 -5.20 -9.09 -17.60
C GLY A 130 -6.33 -9.81 -18.34
N LYS A 131 -7.47 -10.04 -17.68
CA LYS A 131 -8.65 -10.68 -18.26
C LYS A 131 -9.75 -9.70 -18.65
N MET A 132 -9.61 -8.43 -18.26
CA MET A 132 -10.57 -7.39 -18.63
C MET A 132 -10.57 -7.17 -20.13
N ASP A 133 -11.75 -7.20 -20.72
CA ASP A 133 -11.93 -6.72 -22.09
C ASP A 133 -12.10 -5.18 -22.09
N PHE A 134 -12.14 -4.58 -23.27
CA PHE A 134 -12.26 -3.13 -23.40
C PHE A 134 -13.56 -2.57 -22.81
N ARG A 135 -14.64 -3.37 -22.79
CA ARG A 135 -15.92 -2.97 -22.16
C ARG A 135 -15.82 -2.94 -20.66
N ASP A 136 -15.08 -3.89 -20.07
CA ASP A 136 -14.82 -3.92 -18.63
C ASP A 136 -14.04 -2.68 -18.19
N VAL A 137 -13.04 -2.29 -18.99
CA VAL A 137 -12.24 -1.08 -18.73
C VAL A 137 -13.12 0.18 -18.84
N ILE A 138 -13.97 0.29 -19.87
CA ILE A 138 -14.91 1.42 -19.99
C ILE A 138 -15.86 1.44 -18.79
N ASN A 139 -16.41 0.30 -18.38
CA ASN A 139 -17.29 0.22 -17.22
C ASN A 139 -16.57 0.66 -15.93
N LEU A 140 -15.33 0.25 -15.72
CA LEU A 140 -14.51 0.70 -14.58
C LEU A 140 -14.30 2.22 -14.64
N CYS A 141 -13.92 2.75 -15.80
CA CYS A 141 -13.70 4.19 -15.99
C CYS A 141 -14.98 5.02 -15.78
N SER A 142 -16.16 4.48 -16.10
CA SER A 142 -17.43 5.18 -15.90
C SER A 142 -17.79 5.46 -14.44
N LYS A 143 -17.12 4.80 -13.51
CA LYS A 143 -17.33 4.96 -12.06
C LYS A 143 -16.50 6.08 -11.44
N CYS A 144 -15.68 6.77 -12.23
CA CYS A 144 -14.89 7.90 -11.77
C CYS A 144 -14.90 9.03 -12.79
N THR A 145 -14.85 10.27 -12.32
CA THR A 145 -14.75 11.44 -13.19
C THR A 145 -13.30 11.91 -13.32
N VAL A 146 -13.00 12.59 -14.44
CA VAL A 146 -11.69 13.25 -14.62
C VAL A 146 -11.45 14.28 -13.52
N ALA A 147 -12.49 15.03 -13.11
CA ALA A 147 -12.40 15.99 -12.01
C ALA A 147 -11.92 15.32 -10.72
N ARG A 148 -12.48 14.14 -10.38
CA ARG A 148 -12.06 13.37 -9.20
C ARG A 148 -10.61 12.89 -9.29
N ILE A 149 -10.18 12.43 -10.45
CA ILE A 149 -8.78 12.00 -10.64
C ILE A 149 -7.81 13.18 -10.49
N LEU A 150 -8.20 14.36 -10.99
CA LEU A 150 -7.38 15.58 -10.89
C LEU A 150 -7.29 16.16 -9.48
N GLU A 151 -8.08 15.70 -8.50
CA GLU A 151 -7.91 16.06 -7.08
C GLU A 151 -6.65 15.43 -6.45
N ARG A 152 -6.05 14.45 -7.10
CA ARG A 152 -4.82 13.85 -6.64
C ARG A 152 -3.68 14.87 -6.78
N ASP A 153 -2.92 15.08 -5.70
CA ASP A 153 -1.93 16.16 -5.55
C ASP A 153 -0.94 16.29 -6.71
N ASP A 154 -0.41 15.17 -7.20
CA ASP A 154 0.56 15.16 -8.30
C ASP A 154 -0.08 15.51 -9.63
N PHE A 155 -1.29 15.02 -9.91
CA PHE A 155 -2.06 15.40 -11.09
C PHE A 155 -2.49 16.86 -11.04
N GLN A 156 -3.00 17.33 -9.90
CA GLN A 156 -3.39 18.72 -9.72
C GLN A 156 -2.20 19.66 -9.97
N LYS A 157 -1.04 19.38 -9.37
CA LYS A 157 0.19 20.17 -9.57
C LYS A 157 0.63 20.18 -11.02
N ARG A 158 0.65 19.02 -11.67
CA ARG A 158 1.04 18.91 -13.09
C ARG A 158 0.06 19.64 -14.00
N TYR A 159 -1.24 19.46 -13.78
CA TYR A 159 -2.29 20.13 -14.54
C TYR A 159 -2.21 21.65 -14.41
N THR A 160 -2.10 22.18 -13.19
CA THR A 160 -2.01 23.61 -12.91
C THR A 160 -0.73 24.24 -13.51
N ASN A 161 0.36 23.48 -13.57
CA ASN A 161 1.64 23.93 -14.13
C ASN A 161 1.79 23.63 -15.64
N ASN A 162 0.70 23.23 -16.33
CA ASN A 162 0.72 22.84 -17.75
C ASN A 162 1.76 21.75 -18.08
N GLN A 163 2.03 20.86 -17.13
CA GLN A 163 2.90 19.72 -17.34
C GLN A 163 2.10 18.54 -17.91
N PRO A 164 2.67 17.76 -18.84
CA PRO A 164 1.94 16.67 -19.48
C PRO A 164 1.55 15.58 -18.48
N ILE A 165 0.30 15.10 -18.60
CA ILE A 165 -0.22 13.92 -17.93
C ILE A 165 -0.65 12.94 -19.01
N ALA A 166 -0.06 11.77 -19.05
CA ALA A 166 -0.44 10.77 -20.05
C ALA A 166 -1.73 10.05 -19.62
N VAL A 167 -2.61 9.78 -20.58
CA VAL A 167 -3.94 9.19 -20.32
C VAL A 167 -3.85 7.87 -19.54
N HIS A 168 -2.86 7.03 -19.82
CA HIS A 168 -2.69 5.77 -19.10
C HIS A 168 -2.42 5.94 -17.60
N GLU A 169 -1.88 7.09 -17.16
CA GLU A 169 -1.65 7.38 -15.74
C GLU A 169 -2.96 7.49 -14.95
N PHE A 170 -4.06 7.90 -15.61
CA PHE A 170 -5.39 7.95 -14.99
C PHE A 170 -5.97 6.57 -14.70
N PHE A 171 -5.54 5.54 -15.41
CA PHE A 171 -5.98 4.18 -15.15
C PHE A 171 -5.36 3.58 -13.88
N TYR A 172 -4.17 4.05 -13.48
CA TYR A 172 -3.47 3.47 -12.33
C TYR A 172 -4.32 3.44 -11.05
N PRO A 173 -4.88 4.56 -10.55
CA PRO A 173 -5.71 4.55 -9.34
C PRO A 173 -6.99 3.70 -9.49
N LEU A 174 -7.56 3.61 -10.68
CA LEU A 174 -8.73 2.76 -10.95
C LEU A 174 -8.38 1.27 -10.91
N MET A 175 -7.22 0.89 -11.43
CA MET A 175 -6.75 -0.49 -11.40
C MET A 175 -6.42 -0.93 -9.97
N GLN A 176 -5.72 -0.10 -9.19
CA GLN A 176 -5.48 -0.37 -7.77
C GLN A 176 -6.79 -0.47 -6.98
N ALA A 177 -7.77 0.38 -7.29
CA ALA A 177 -9.09 0.33 -6.68
C ALA A 177 -9.83 -0.97 -7.01
N TYR A 178 -9.72 -1.44 -8.26
CA TYR A 178 -10.34 -2.69 -8.68
C TYR A 178 -9.69 -3.92 -8.02
N ASP A 179 -8.43 -3.86 -7.63
CA ASP A 179 -7.79 -4.91 -6.83
C ASP A 179 -8.61 -5.18 -5.55
N SER A 180 -9.11 -4.13 -4.89
CA SER A 180 -9.95 -4.26 -3.70
C SER A 180 -11.30 -4.94 -3.99
N VAL A 181 -11.88 -4.66 -5.16
CA VAL A 181 -13.10 -5.34 -5.66
C VAL A 181 -12.82 -6.82 -5.91
N ALA A 182 -11.74 -7.13 -6.62
CA ALA A 182 -11.40 -8.49 -7.03
C ALA A 182 -11.19 -9.44 -5.85
N ILE A 183 -10.56 -8.97 -4.78
CA ILE A 183 -10.32 -9.77 -3.56
C ILE A 183 -11.36 -9.54 -2.47
N GLN A 184 -12.32 -8.64 -2.67
CA GLN A 184 -13.31 -8.23 -1.66
C GLN A 184 -12.62 -7.82 -0.34
N ALA A 185 -11.67 -6.90 -0.42
CA ALA A 185 -10.91 -6.46 0.74
C ALA A 185 -11.80 -5.87 1.84
N ASP A 186 -11.52 -6.21 3.10
CA ASP A 186 -12.18 -5.62 4.27
C ASP A 186 -11.39 -4.45 4.85
N LEU A 187 -10.06 -4.49 4.72
CA LEU A 187 -9.13 -3.45 5.14
C LEU A 187 -8.06 -3.30 4.07
N GLU A 188 -7.78 -2.07 3.64
CA GLU A 188 -6.59 -1.76 2.85
C GLU A 188 -5.64 -0.87 3.64
N MET A 189 -4.36 -1.22 3.59
CA MET A 189 -3.30 -0.50 4.27
C MET A 189 -2.31 0.09 3.28
N GLY A 190 -1.74 1.24 3.67
CA GLY A 190 -0.70 1.91 2.88
C GLY A 190 0.04 2.96 3.69
N GLY A 191 1.01 3.62 3.07
CA GLY A 191 1.56 4.87 3.56
C GLY A 191 0.61 6.04 3.28
N THR A 192 0.79 7.16 3.97
CA THR A 192 -0.01 8.38 3.74
C THR A 192 0.07 8.91 2.31
N ASP A 193 1.09 8.57 1.56
CA ASP A 193 1.23 8.90 0.14
C ASP A 193 0.27 8.09 -0.76
N GLN A 194 -0.34 7.03 -0.25
CA GLN A 194 -1.32 6.19 -0.97
C GLN A 194 -2.78 6.55 -0.66
N THR A 195 -3.04 7.59 0.14
CA THR A 195 -4.38 7.93 0.62
C THR A 195 -5.40 8.03 -0.52
N PHE A 196 -5.08 8.75 -1.60
CA PHE A 196 -5.98 8.89 -2.74
C PHE A 196 -6.36 7.56 -3.38
N ASN A 197 -5.36 6.72 -3.66
CA ASN A 197 -5.57 5.43 -4.34
C ASN A 197 -6.39 4.46 -3.46
N VAL A 198 -6.08 4.41 -2.16
CA VAL A 198 -6.77 3.53 -1.21
C VAL A 198 -8.22 3.96 -0.98
N LEU A 199 -8.47 5.29 -0.86
CA LEU A 199 -9.84 5.81 -0.76
C LEU A 199 -10.64 5.59 -2.05
N MET A 200 -10.00 5.60 -3.22
CA MET A 200 -10.63 5.23 -4.48
C MET A 200 -11.15 3.79 -4.42
N GLY A 201 -10.40 2.86 -3.79
CA GLY A 201 -10.82 1.47 -3.58
C GLY A 201 -12.17 1.37 -2.87
N ARG A 202 -12.38 2.14 -1.80
CA ARG A 202 -13.66 2.20 -1.07
C ARG A 202 -14.82 2.60 -1.97
N ASN A 203 -14.61 3.64 -2.79
CA ASN A 203 -15.65 4.17 -3.68
C ASN A 203 -16.01 3.16 -4.77
N ILE A 204 -15.01 2.58 -5.42
CA ILE A 204 -15.20 1.59 -6.48
C ILE A 204 -15.88 0.33 -5.93
N GLN A 205 -15.54 -0.15 -4.71
CA GLN A 205 -16.26 -1.26 -4.08
C GLN A 205 -17.77 -0.98 -3.93
N LYS A 206 -18.15 0.24 -3.48
CA LYS A 206 -19.57 0.63 -3.40
C LYS A 206 -20.25 0.58 -4.76
N ASP A 207 -19.59 1.08 -5.81
CA ASP A 207 -20.11 1.08 -7.19
C ASP A 207 -20.25 -0.32 -7.79
N TYR A 208 -19.52 -1.30 -7.23
CA TYR A 208 -19.66 -2.73 -7.54
C TYR A 208 -20.59 -3.48 -6.55
N GLY A 209 -21.32 -2.75 -5.69
CA GLY A 209 -22.27 -3.32 -4.74
C GLY A 209 -21.62 -4.07 -3.57
N GLN A 210 -20.37 -3.82 -3.30
CA GLN A 210 -19.64 -4.41 -2.17
C GLN A 210 -19.65 -3.49 -0.94
N ASP A 211 -19.53 -4.09 0.23
CA ASP A 211 -19.31 -3.36 1.46
C ASP A 211 -17.90 -2.73 1.45
N PRO A 212 -17.78 -1.39 1.57
CA PRO A 212 -16.49 -0.73 1.39
C PRO A 212 -15.48 -1.15 2.46
N GLN A 213 -14.25 -1.35 2.04
CA GLN A 213 -13.12 -1.61 2.94
C GLN A 213 -12.90 -0.44 3.92
N ILE A 214 -12.45 -0.74 5.13
CA ILE A 214 -11.84 0.27 6.01
C ILE A 214 -10.41 0.54 5.54
N THR A 215 -9.86 1.69 5.92
CA THR A 215 -8.52 2.13 5.50
C THR A 215 -7.67 2.49 6.69
N LEU A 216 -6.37 2.20 6.60
CA LEU A 216 -5.41 2.51 7.64
C LEU A 216 -4.11 2.98 6.99
N PHE A 217 -3.67 4.18 7.32
CA PHE A 217 -2.49 4.80 6.74
C PHE A 217 -1.39 4.93 7.78
N MET A 218 -0.22 4.37 7.45
CA MET A 218 0.96 4.52 8.28
C MET A 218 1.75 5.76 7.85
N PRO A 219 2.38 6.48 8.79
CA PRO A 219 3.21 7.62 8.45
C PRO A 219 4.42 7.17 7.61
N LEU A 220 4.86 8.07 6.73
CA LEU A 220 6.12 7.87 6.01
C LEU A 220 7.29 8.08 6.97
N ILE A 221 8.35 7.32 6.76
CA ILE A 221 9.59 7.47 7.49
C ILE A 221 10.65 8.12 6.59
N GLU A 222 11.36 9.09 7.12
CA GLU A 222 12.48 9.72 6.46
C GLU A 222 13.66 8.75 6.38
N GLY A 223 14.54 8.95 5.39
CA GLY A 223 15.77 8.19 5.25
C GLY A 223 16.85 8.60 6.26
N ILE A 224 18.05 8.08 6.06
CA ILE A 224 19.21 8.36 6.92
C ILE A 224 19.63 9.84 6.92
N ASP A 225 19.16 10.62 5.94
CA ASP A 225 19.32 12.09 5.88
C ASP A 225 18.41 12.84 6.85
N GLY A 226 17.36 12.19 7.39
CA GLY A 226 16.37 12.76 8.32
C GLY A 226 15.48 13.85 7.71
N VAL A 227 15.44 14.00 6.40
CA VAL A 227 14.69 15.05 5.69
C VAL A 227 13.75 14.46 4.66
N GLU A 228 14.30 13.73 3.69
CA GLU A 228 13.52 13.19 2.59
C GLU A 228 12.93 11.82 2.94
N LYS A 229 11.72 11.56 2.44
CA LYS A 229 11.11 10.22 2.53
C LYS A 229 12.14 9.16 2.12
N MET A 230 12.24 8.09 2.92
CA MET A 230 13.10 6.96 2.61
C MET A 230 12.81 6.40 1.22
N SER A 231 13.83 6.40 0.37
CA SER A 231 13.70 5.96 -1.01
C SER A 231 15.02 5.44 -1.57
N LYS A 232 14.96 4.37 -2.37
CA LYS A 232 16.12 3.84 -3.08
C LYS A 232 16.67 4.83 -4.10
N SER A 233 15.79 5.53 -4.80
CA SER A 233 16.21 6.51 -5.81
C SER A 233 17.01 7.69 -5.23
N LEU A 234 16.86 7.95 -3.94
CA LEU A 234 17.62 8.97 -3.20
C LEU A 234 18.86 8.39 -2.50
N GLY A 235 19.00 7.07 -2.44
CA GLY A 235 20.12 6.43 -1.75
C GLY A 235 20.09 6.56 -0.21
N ASN A 236 19.01 7.10 0.37
CA ASN A 236 18.86 7.38 1.79
C ASN A 236 18.16 6.25 2.56
N TYR A 237 18.08 5.05 2.00
CA TYR A 237 17.30 3.94 2.54
C TYR A 237 18.13 2.95 3.40
N ILE A 238 17.41 2.23 4.26
CA ILE A 238 17.90 1.06 4.97
C ILE A 238 17.12 -0.14 4.45
N GLY A 239 17.80 -1.07 3.75
CA GLY A 239 17.18 -2.23 3.12
C GLY A 239 16.98 -3.37 4.12
N VAL A 240 15.86 -4.12 4.00
CA VAL A 240 15.60 -5.28 4.88
C VAL A 240 16.44 -6.51 4.54
N ASN A 241 17.15 -6.47 3.42
CA ASN A 241 18.06 -7.52 2.95
C ASN A 241 19.55 -7.20 3.18
N GLU A 242 19.86 -5.98 3.63
CA GLU A 242 21.24 -5.63 3.94
C GLU A 242 21.76 -6.50 5.10
N ASP A 243 23.07 -6.68 5.17
CA ASP A 243 23.67 -7.38 6.30
C ASP A 243 23.53 -6.57 7.61
N ALA A 244 23.59 -7.25 8.74
CA ALA A 244 23.31 -6.64 10.03
C ALA A 244 24.26 -5.47 10.37
N ASN A 245 25.53 -5.53 9.96
CA ASN A 245 26.49 -4.46 10.22
C ASN A 245 26.13 -3.22 9.40
N THR A 246 25.84 -3.39 8.12
CA THR A 246 25.40 -2.29 7.23
C THR A 246 24.11 -1.64 7.74
N MET A 247 23.11 -2.46 8.16
CA MET A 247 21.87 -1.92 8.73
C MET A 247 22.16 -1.14 10.02
N TYR A 248 22.99 -1.68 10.90
CA TYR A 248 23.38 -1.02 12.15
C TYR A 248 24.09 0.32 11.88
N GLU A 249 25.09 0.34 11.00
CA GLU A 249 25.80 1.56 10.64
C GLU A 249 24.87 2.64 10.07
N LYS A 250 23.89 2.25 9.24
CA LYS A 250 22.90 3.17 8.68
C LYS A 250 21.96 3.72 9.75
N VAL A 251 21.47 2.86 10.65
CA VAL A 251 20.60 3.29 11.76
C VAL A 251 21.35 4.24 12.69
N MET A 252 22.64 4.01 12.94
CA MET A 252 23.47 4.90 13.76
C MET A 252 23.76 6.27 13.10
N LYS A 253 23.47 6.43 11.82
CA LYS A 253 23.64 7.70 11.07
C LYS A 253 22.39 8.58 11.06
N ILE A 254 21.23 8.06 11.52
CA ILE A 254 20.01 8.89 11.56
C ILE A 254 20.19 10.05 12.55
N PRO A 255 19.63 11.24 12.27
CA PRO A 255 19.64 12.35 13.21
C PRO A 255 18.91 11.99 14.52
N ASP A 256 19.38 12.53 15.65
CA ASP A 256 18.78 12.29 16.97
C ASP A 256 17.28 12.64 17.02
N SER A 257 16.85 13.65 16.26
CA SER A 257 15.45 14.05 16.12
C SER A 257 14.55 12.93 15.55
N MET A 258 15.12 11.94 14.86
CA MET A 258 14.41 10.82 14.27
C MET A 258 14.33 9.59 15.18
N ILE A 259 15.11 9.51 16.25
CA ILE A 259 15.22 8.33 17.13
C ILE A 259 13.84 7.88 17.60
N ILE A 260 13.06 8.78 18.20
CA ILE A 260 11.73 8.43 18.74
C ILE A 260 10.78 7.94 17.64
N LYS A 261 10.82 8.57 16.47
CA LYS A 261 9.99 8.16 15.32
C LYS A 261 10.36 6.76 14.84
N TYR A 262 11.66 6.46 14.73
CA TYR A 262 12.13 5.12 14.34
C TYR A 262 11.77 4.06 15.38
N TYR A 263 11.94 4.34 16.68
CA TYR A 263 11.49 3.42 17.74
C TYR A 263 10.00 3.12 17.64
N ASN A 264 9.17 4.15 17.52
CA ASN A 264 7.71 3.99 17.46
C ASN A 264 7.21 3.21 16.23
N LEU A 265 7.87 3.38 15.07
CA LEU A 265 7.41 2.81 13.81
C LEU A 265 8.12 1.50 13.45
N CYS A 266 9.37 1.31 13.87
CA CYS A 266 10.20 0.18 13.43
C CYS A 266 10.46 -0.85 14.54
N THR A 267 10.05 -0.60 15.80
CA THR A 267 10.27 -1.52 16.92
C THR A 267 9.00 -1.77 17.72
N ASP A 268 9.03 -2.75 18.64
CA ASP A 268 7.95 -3.01 19.60
C ASP A 268 8.23 -2.39 20.98
N VAL A 269 9.30 -1.61 21.09
CA VAL A 269 9.65 -0.87 22.32
C VAL A 269 8.67 0.28 22.50
N HIS A 270 8.19 0.47 23.73
CA HIS A 270 7.17 1.47 24.11
C HIS A 270 7.71 2.37 25.21
#